data_668934032dc2d21593d649f06230fe55
#
_entry.id   668934032dc2d21593d649f06230fe55
#
_cell.length_a   1.000
_cell.length_b   1.000
_cell.length_c   1.000
_cell.angle_alpha   90.00
_cell.angle_beta   90.00
_cell.angle_gamma   90.00
#
_symmetry.space_group_name_H-M   'P 1'
#
loop_
_entity.id
_entity.type
_entity.pdbx_description
1 polymer ?
#
loop_
_entity_poly.entity_id
_entity_poly.type
_entity_poly.pdbx_seq_one_letter_code
_entity_poly.pdbx_strand_id
1 'polypeptide(L)'
;MKKIFLLGFFLFLSTFTIAQNIDLEGVITDSLGIPIMGANIVAVEKETQILDGFGISNERGFYRLTLKRATYYEIKISFIGLKEVAFVFNEQENTEKNFVLEEQAESLDEVELVYEMPVTIKGDTIIYNADSFNTGSERKLEDV
;
A
#
# COMPACT_ATOMS: atom_id res chain seq x y z
N MET A 1 49.50 5.69 36.17
CA MET A 1 49.37 6.57 34.99
C MET A 1 48.95 5.79 33.73
N LYS A 2 49.59 4.67 33.33
CA LYS A 2 49.21 3.88 32.12
C LYS A 2 47.76 3.36 32.14
N LYS A 3 47.24 2.93 33.30
CA LYS A 3 45.87 2.41 33.42
C LYS A 3 44.77 3.52 33.24
N ILE A 4 45.08 4.74 33.67
CA ILE A 4 44.16 5.89 33.52
C ILE A 4 44.09 6.32 32.06
N PHE A 5 45.23 6.28 31.35
CA PHE A 5 45.31 6.59 29.94
C PHE A 5 44.55 5.55 29.09
N LEU A 6 44.64 4.28 29.46
CA LEU A 6 43.89 3.19 28.78
C LEU A 6 42.38 3.31 28.99
N LEU A 7 41.96 3.70 30.19
CA LEU A 7 40.56 3.94 30.51
C LEU A 7 39.99 5.15 29.74
N GLY A 8 40.74 6.23 29.63
CA GLY A 8 40.36 7.42 28.85
C GLY A 8 40.30 7.13 27.35
N PHE A 9 41.20 6.31 26.81
CA PHE A 9 41.17 5.87 25.42
C PHE A 9 39.94 5.00 25.11
N PHE A 10 39.56 4.10 26.02
CA PHE A 10 38.38 3.25 25.86
C PHE A 10 37.07 4.06 25.96
N LEU A 11 37.02 5.08 26.80
CA LEU A 11 35.87 5.99 26.89
C LEU A 11 35.72 6.86 25.64
N PHE A 12 36.82 7.22 24.99
CA PHE A 12 36.81 8.01 23.76
C PHE A 12 36.30 7.21 22.53
N LEU A 13 36.51 5.88 22.50
CA LEU A 13 36.00 5.01 21.43
C LEU A 13 34.49 4.80 21.48
N SER A 14 33.84 5.02 22.62
CA SER A 14 32.39 4.75 22.77
C SER A 14 31.48 5.85 22.22
N THR A 15 32.00 6.96 21.72
CA THR A 15 31.21 8.12 21.28
C THR A 15 30.82 8.11 19.80
N PHE A 16 31.17 7.08 19.01
CA PHE A 16 30.92 7.04 17.56
C PHE A 16 29.73 6.22 17.13
N THR A 17 28.69 6.08 17.97
CA THR A 17 27.43 5.50 17.50
C THR A 17 26.57 6.60 16.86
N ILE A 18 26.86 6.95 15.61
CA ILE A 18 25.97 7.79 14.82
C ILE A 18 24.88 6.88 14.29
N ALA A 19 23.68 7.00 14.85
CA ALA A 19 22.49 6.46 14.22
C ALA A 19 22.31 7.21 12.89
N GLN A 20 22.63 6.55 11.79
CA GLN A 20 22.62 7.17 10.47
C GLN A 20 21.28 6.94 9.83
N ASN A 21 20.36 7.89 10.01
CA ASN A 21 19.13 7.97 9.26
C ASN A 21 19.37 8.77 7.96
N ILE A 22 18.55 8.49 6.97
CA ILE A 22 18.48 9.22 5.72
C ILE A 22 17.05 9.67 5.49
N ASP A 23 16.88 10.81 4.86
CA ASP A 23 15.57 11.32 4.48
C ASP A 23 15.32 11.05 3.00
N LEU A 24 14.16 10.45 2.71
CA LEU A 24 13.56 10.40 1.40
C LEU A 24 12.43 11.41 1.36
N GLU A 25 12.54 12.42 0.50
CA GLU A 25 11.55 13.48 0.38
C GLU A 25 11.24 13.80 -1.08
N GLY A 26 10.16 14.53 -1.34
CA GLY A 26 9.76 14.95 -2.67
C GLY A 26 8.32 15.39 -2.74
N VAL A 27 7.81 15.51 -3.96
CA VAL A 27 6.44 15.93 -4.25
C VAL A 27 5.71 14.84 -5.01
N ILE A 28 4.44 14.64 -4.66
CA ILE A 28 3.52 13.72 -5.34
C ILE A 28 2.48 14.56 -6.07
N THR A 29 2.33 14.30 -7.36
CA THR A 29 1.35 14.97 -8.24
C THR A 29 0.52 13.93 -9.01
N ASP A 30 -0.58 14.37 -9.57
CA ASP A 30 -1.31 13.61 -10.59
C ASP A 30 -0.69 13.80 -11.98
N SER A 31 -1.30 13.16 -12.99
CA SER A 31 -0.89 13.24 -14.40
C SER A 31 -0.99 14.66 -14.99
N LEU A 32 -1.75 15.55 -14.38
CA LEU A 32 -1.90 16.97 -14.77
C LEU A 32 -0.91 17.88 -14.05
N GLY A 33 -0.08 17.33 -13.14
CA GLY A 33 0.86 18.09 -12.33
C GLY A 33 0.23 18.75 -11.11
N ILE A 34 -0.99 18.38 -10.73
CA ILE A 34 -1.67 18.91 -9.54
C ILE A 34 -1.14 18.17 -8.31
N PRO A 35 -0.70 18.89 -7.26
CA PRO A 35 -0.23 18.26 -6.04
C PRO A 35 -1.31 17.43 -5.34
N ILE A 36 -0.96 16.21 -4.92
CA ILE A 36 -1.88 15.31 -4.22
C ILE A 36 -1.64 15.44 -2.71
N MET A 37 -2.63 15.94 -2.00
CA MET A 37 -2.68 15.96 -0.54
C MET A 37 -3.26 14.64 -0.02
N GLY A 38 -2.64 14.07 1.03
CA GLY A 38 -3.15 12.87 1.68
C GLY A 38 -2.74 11.56 1.03
N ALA A 39 -1.80 11.56 0.08
CA ALA A 39 -1.21 10.33 -0.42
C ALA A 39 -0.43 9.63 0.69
N ASN A 40 -0.59 8.31 0.81
CA ASN A 40 0.11 7.47 1.77
C ASN A 40 1.44 7.01 1.18
N ILE A 41 2.50 7.14 1.97
CA ILE A 41 3.84 6.65 1.63
C ILE A 41 4.26 5.66 2.70
N VAL A 42 4.51 4.42 2.32
CA VAL A 42 4.83 3.31 3.22
C VAL A 42 6.19 2.75 2.85
N ALA A 43 7.07 2.60 3.84
CA ALA A 43 8.35 1.94 3.67
C ALA A 43 8.37 0.62 4.45
N VAL A 44 8.50 -0.48 3.74
CA VAL A 44 8.60 -1.83 4.30
C VAL A 44 10.02 -2.32 4.10
N GLU A 45 10.69 -2.71 5.17
CA GLU A 45 12.02 -3.32 5.09
C GLU A 45 11.94 -4.66 4.35
N LYS A 46 12.75 -4.84 3.32
CA LYS A 46 12.62 -5.95 2.39
C LYS A 46 13.01 -7.30 2.98
N GLU A 47 13.93 -7.31 3.95
CA GLU A 47 14.39 -8.54 4.58
C GLU A 47 13.45 -9.02 5.68
N THR A 48 12.99 -8.11 6.53
CA THR A 48 12.17 -8.43 7.71
C THR A 48 10.67 -8.35 7.44
N GLN A 49 10.27 -7.71 6.33
CA GLN A 49 8.87 -7.41 5.98
C GLN A 49 8.16 -6.55 7.05
N ILE A 50 8.93 -5.79 7.82
CA ILE A 50 8.41 -4.90 8.86
C ILE A 50 8.21 -3.51 8.28
N LEU A 51 7.09 -2.88 8.63
CA LEU A 51 6.85 -1.46 8.37
C LEU A 51 7.81 -0.63 9.23
N ASP A 52 8.73 0.08 8.59
CA ASP A 52 9.74 0.91 9.27
C ASP A 52 9.49 2.41 9.10
N GLY A 53 8.83 2.82 8.02
CA GLY A 53 8.51 4.22 7.75
C GLY A 53 7.10 4.41 7.20
N PHE A 54 6.46 5.50 7.64
CA PHE A 54 5.16 5.93 7.14
C PHE A 54 5.11 7.45 7.04
N GLY A 55 4.53 7.96 5.96
CA GLY A 55 4.31 9.38 5.73
C GLY A 55 3.02 9.65 4.98
N ILE A 56 2.57 10.90 5.05
CA ILE A 56 1.41 11.39 4.30
C ILE A 56 1.81 12.70 3.62
N SER A 57 1.44 12.88 2.36
CA SER A 57 1.71 14.13 1.64
C SER A 57 0.84 15.27 2.16
N ASN A 58 1.42 16.48 2.23
CA ASN A 58 0.73 17.70 2.66
C ASN A 58 -0.04 18.36 1.51
N GLU A 59 -0.63 19.55 1.75
CA GLU A 59 -1.40 20.34 0.76
C GLU A 59 -0.63 20.67 -0.52
N ARG A 60 0.70 20.69 -0.47
CA ARG A 60 1.57 20.93 -1.62
C ARG A 60 2.06 19.65 -2.27
N GLY A 61 1.53 18.48 -1.87
CA GLY A 61 1.99 17.18 -2.31
C GLY A 61 3.34 16.76 -1.72
N PHE A 62 3.96 17.58 -0.86
CA PHE A 62 5.28 17.28 -0.28
C PHE A 62 5.17 16.17 0.77
N TYR A 63 6.10 15.24 0.70
CA TYR A 63 6.25 14.14 1.66
C TYR A 63 7.69 14.05 2.15
N ARG A 64 7.89 13.47 3.33
CA ARG A 64 9.20 13.12 3.89
C ARG A 64 9.08 11.83 4.69
N LEU A 65 10.01 10.91 4.44
CA LEU A 65 10.26 9.72 5.24
C LEU A 65 11.67 9.71 5.76
N THR A 66 11.83 9.41 7.05
CA THR A 66 13.14 9.17 7.66
C THR A 66 13.35 7.67 7.80
N LEU A 67 14.39 7.14 7.16
CA LEU A 67 14.68 5.71 7.04
C LEU A 67 16.07 5.38 7.57
N LYS A 68 16.31 4.11 7.90
CA LYS A 68 17.64 3.65 8.30
C LYS A 68 18.55 3.53 7.09
N ARG A 69 19.76 4.03 7.24
CA ARG A 69 20.79 3.91 6.22
C ARG A 69 21.17 2.45 5.97
N ALA A 70 21.61 2.13 4.76
CA ALA A 70 22.05 0.80 4.34
C ALA A 70 21.01 -0.32 4.48
N THR A 71 19.74 0.02 4.48
CA THR A 71 18.61 -0.91 4.51
C THR A 71 17.87 -0.88 3.18
N TYR A 72 17.44 -2.04 2.70
CA TYR A 72 16.63 -2.15 1.49
C TYR A 72 15.17 -2.02 1.86
N TYR A 73 14.50 -1.03 1.27
CA TYR A 73 13.07 -0.82 1.46
C TYR A 73 12.29 -1.05 0.18
N GLU A 74 11.10 -1.58 0.31
CA GLU A 74 10.04 -1.45 -0.67
C GLU A 74 9.18 -0.25 -0.27
N ILE A 75 9.23 0.80 -1.08
CA ILE A 75 8.42 2.00 -0.87
C ILE A 75 7.17 1.88 -1.73
N LYS A 76 6.00 2.05 -1.11
CA LYS A 76 4.70 2.07 -1.77
C LYS A 76 4.04 3.42 -1.56
N ILE A 77 3.53 3.97 -2.65
CA ILE A 77 2.82 5.25 -2.66
C ILE A 77 1.43 4.98 -3.20
N SER A 78 0.42 5.32 -2.43
CA SER A 78 -0.97 5.07 -2.79
C SER A 78 -1.87 6.26 -2.46
N PHE A 79 -2.88 6.46 -3.29
CA PHE A 79 -3.95 7.41 -3.08
C PHE A 79 -5.25 6.84 -3.66
N ILE A 80 -6.39 7.19 -3.05
CA ILE A 80 -7.69 6.66 -3.49
C ILE A 80 -7.98 7.04 -4.95
N GLY A 81 -8.37 6.05 -5.76
CA GLY A 81 -8.68 6.25 -7.19
C GLY A 81 -7.46 6.38 -8.10
N LEU A 82 -6.23 6.32 -7.56
CA LEU A 82 -5.00 6.35 -8.35
C LEU A 82 -4.23 5.04 -8.24
N LYS A 83 -3.47 4.73 -9.28
CA LYS A 83 -2.64 3.53 -9.34
C LYS A 83 -1.48 3.62 -8.35
N GLU A 84 -1.30 2.59 -7.54
CA GLU A 84 -0.18 2.47 -6.62
C GLU A 84 1.15 2.43 -7.37
N VAL A 85 2.13 3.18 -6.86
CA VAL A 85 3.52 3.13 -7.33
C VAL A 85 4.37 2.45 -6.26
N ALA A 86 5.10 1.41 -6.65
CA ALA A 86 6.04 0.72 -5.79
C ALA A 86 7.44 0.72 -6.39
N PHE A 87 8.47 0.94 -5.56
CA PHE A 87 9.87 0.86 -5.98
C PHE A 87 10.79 0.43 -4.83
N VAL A 88 11.98 -0.03 -5.21
CA VAL A 88 13.02 -0.39 -4.23
C VAL A 88 13.89 0.82 -3.94
N PHE A 89 14.09 1.11 -2.67
CA PHE A 89 14.93 2.19 -2.17
C PHE A 89 16.07 1.62 -1.32
N ASN A 90 17.31 2.02 -1.63
CA ASN A 90 18.51 1.60 -0.90
C ASN A 90 19.61 2.66 -0.89
N GLU A 91 19.22 3.92 -1.01
CA GLU A 91 20.19 5.03 -1.06
C GLU A 91 20.94 5.17 0.27
N GLN A 92 22.14 5.74 0.17
CA GLN A 92 23.03 5.94 1.30
C GLN A 92 23.03 7.39 1.81
N GLU A 93 22.35 8.28 1.09
CA GLU A 93 22.28 9.71 1.35
C GLU A 93 20.84 10.20 1.25
N ASN A 94 20.58 11.40 1.75
CA ASN A 94 19.28 12.05 1.61
C ASN A 94 18.94 12.17 0.13
N THR A 95 17.75 11.74 -0.22
CA THR A 95 17.34 11.62 -1.62
C THR A 95 16.02 12.36 -1.83
N GLU A 96 15.99 13.20 -2.87
CA GLU A 96 14.75 13.81 -3.35
C GLU A 96 14.20 13.02 -4.53
N LYS A 97 12.93 12.60 -4.43
CA LYS A 97 12.26 11.85 -5.49
C LYS A 97 10.80 12.26 -5.63
N ASN A 98 10.45 12.75 -6.81
CA ASN A 98 9.09 13.16 -7.13
C ASN A 98 8.33 12.03 -7.82
N PHE A 99 7.02 11.94 -7.59
CA PHE A 99 6.16 10.90 -8.16
C PHE A 99 4.95 11.51 -8.84
N VAL A 100 4.56 10.86 -9.94
CA VAL A 100 3.30 11.13 -10.63
C VAL A 100 2.43 9.89 -10.48
N LEU A 101 1.24 10.05 -9.89
CA LEU A 101 0.26 8.98 -9.79
C LEU A 101 -0.74 9.11 -10.96
N GLU A 102 -0.95 7.99 -11.65
CA GLU A 102 -1.90 7.90 -12.75
C GLU A 102 -3.26 7.44 -12.24
N GLU A 103 -4.33 7.80 -12.94
CA GLU A 103 -5.66 7.28 -12.65
C GLU A 103 -5.68 5.76 -12.81
N GLN A 104 -6.28 5.09 -11.84
CA GLN A 104 -6.56 3.67 -11.95
C GLN A 104 -7.75 3.52 -12.89
N ALA A 105 -7.50 3.15 -14.16
CA ALA A 105 -8.55 2.72 -15.05
C ALA A 105 -9.11 1.39 -14.48
N GLU A 106 -10.15 1.47 -13.64
CA GLU A 106 -10.95 0.29 -13.32
C GLU A 106 -11.68 -0.09 -14.61
N SER A 107 -11.15 -1.10 -15.29
CA SER A 107 -11.95 -1.90 -16.19
C SER A 107 -12.95 -2.63 -15.28
N LEU A 108 -14.13 -2.03 -15.10
CA LEU A 108 -15.29 -2.79 -14.63
C LEU A 108 -15.50 -3.87 -15.69
N ASP A 109 -15.10 -5.10 -15.39
CA ASP A 109 -15.55 -6.23 -16.17
C ASP A 109 -17.07 -6.14 -16.17
N GLU A 110 -17.64 -6.00 -17.36
CA GLU A 110 -19.09 -5.97 -17.56
C GLU A 110 -19.65 -7.25 -16.95
N VAL A 111 -20.24 -7.11 -15.76
CA VAL A 111 -20.96 -8.22 -15.14
C VAL A 111 -22.24 -8.37 -15.97
N GLU A 112 -22.16 -9.23 -16.98
CA GLU A 112 -23.36 -9.66 -17.71
C GLU A 112 -24.24 -10.43 -16.73
N LEU A 113 -25.16 -9.71 -16.09
CA LEU A 113 -26.20 -10.33 -15.28
C LEU A 113 -27.15 -11.06 -16.24
N VAL A 114 -26.84 -12.32 -16.54
CA VAL A 114 -27.78 -13.21 -17.20
C VAL A 114 -28.88 -13.50 -16.20
N TYR A 115 -29.91 -12.66 -16.22
CA TYR A 115 -31.12 -12.89 -15.45
C TYR A 115 -31.98 -13.92 -16.19
N GLU A 116 -31.83 -15.20 -15.88
CA GLU A 116 -32.74 -16.24 -16.29
C GLU A 116 -34.05 -16.07 -15.50
N MET A 117 -35.12 -15.68 -16.21
CA MET A 117 -36.44 -15.60 -15.56
C MET A 117 -36.83 -16.99 -15.08
N PRO A 118 -37.11 -17.18 -13.78
CA PRO A 118 -37.49 -18.49 -13.23
C PRO A 118 -38.86 -18.95 -13.69
N VAL A 119 -39.58 -18.12 -14.45
CA VAL A 119 -40.93 -18.42 -14.95
C VAL A 119 -40.95 -18.13 -16.45
N THR A 120 -41.31 -19.13 -17.23
CA THR A 120 -41.51 -19.03 -18.68
C THR A 120 -42.95 -19.37 -19.04
N ILE A 121 -43.61 -18.51 -19.80
CA ILE A 121 -44.97 -18.77 -20.34
C ILE A 121 -44.83 -19.35 -21.73
N LYS A 122 -45.30 -20.56 -21.93
CA LYS A 122 -45.32 -21.24 -23.22
C LYS A 122 -46.78 -21.59 -23.60
N GLY A 123 -47.39 -20.75 -24.43
CA GLY A 123 -48.82 -20.87 -24.76
C GLY A 123 -49.72 -20.58 -23.55
N ASP A 124 -50.55 -21.54 -23.17
CA ASP A 124 -51.43 -21.46 -21.99
C ASP A 124 -50.82 -22.12 -20.72
N THR A 125 -49.53 -22.47 -20.77
CA THR A 125 -48.85 -23.19 -19.69
C THR A 125 -47.75 -22.32 -19.08
N ILE A 126 -47.75 -22.23 -17.73
CA ILE A 126 -46.68 -21.58 -16.95
C ILE A 126 -45.67 -22.66 -16.53
N ILE A 127 -44.43 -22.51 -16.95
CA ILE A 127 -43.34 -23.42 -16.61
C ILE A 127 -42.45 -22.72 -15.57
N TYR A 128 -42.28 -23.33 -14.39
CA TYR A 128 -41.39 -22.88 -13.33
C TYR A 128 -40.09 -23.66 -13.42
N ASN A 129 -38.97 -22.95 -13.45
CA ASN A 129 -37.68 -23.58 -13.27
C ASN A 129 -37.38 -23.70 -11.77
N ALA A 130 -37.57 -24.89 -11.20
CA ALA A 130 -37.40 -25.14 -9.77
C ALA A 130 -35.95 -24.90 -9.28
N ASP A 131 -34.98 -25.13 -10.14
CA ASP A 131 -33.56 -24.93 -9.78
C ASP A 131 -33.21 -23.47 -9.56
N SER A 132 -33.91 -22.55 -10.22
CA SER A 132 -33.72 -21.09 -10.07
C SER A 132 -34.24 -20.53 -8.73
N PHE A 133 -35.05 -21.31 -8.00
CA PHE A 133 -35.56 -20.94 -6.67
C PHE A 133 -34.74 -21.55 -5.53
N ASN A 134 -33.80 -22.44 -5.83
CA ASN A 134 -32.97 -23.07 -4.82
C ASN A 134 -31.83 -22.15 -4.41
N THR A 135 -31.94 -21.44 -3.30
CA THR A 135 -30.92 -20.51 -2.75
C THR A 135 -29.88 -21.23 -1.92
N GLY A 136 -29.92 -22.56 -1.79
CA GLY A 136 -28.98 -23.36 -1.00
C GLY A 136 -29.11 -23.19 0.53
N SER A 137 -30.06 -22.37 0.99
CA SER A 137 -30.34 -22.13 2.41
C SER A 137 -31.61 -22.84 2.93
N GLU A 138 -32.24 -23.64 2.09
CA GLU A 138 -33.48 -24.32 2.42
C GLU A 138 -33.22 -25.52 3.33
N ARG A 139 -33.68 -25.43 4.58
CA ARG A 139 -33.70 -26.55 5.50
C ARG A 139 -34.73 -27.57 5.03
N LYS A 140 -34.34 -28.82 4.95
CA LYS A 140 -35.28 -29.91 4.68
C LYS A 140 -36.34 -29.94 5.78
N LEU A 141 -37.60 -30.16 5.39
CA LEU A 141 -38.75 -30.29 6.29
C LEU A 141 -38.63 -31.48 7.28
N GLU A 142 -37.55 -32.28 7.17
CA GLU A 142 -37.27 -33.44 8.03
C GLU A 142 -36.54 -33.08 9.33
N ASP A 143 -36.13 -31.79 9.52
CA ASP A 143 -35.38 -31.33 10.70
C ASP A 143 -36.27 -30.65 11.77
N VAL A 144 -37.57 -30.93 11.79
CA VAL A 144 -38.54 -30.46 12.81
C VAL A 144 -39.05 -31.61 13.65
#